data_6cc72443fcce6b215d2d6da7ca9f2cf0
#
_entry.id   6cc72443fcce6b215d2d6da7ca9f2cf0
#
_cell.length_a   1.000
_cell.length_b   1.000
_cell.length_c   1.000
_cell.angle_alpha   90.00
_cell.angle_beta   90.00
_cell.angle_gamma   90.00
#
_symmetry.space_group_name_H-M   'P 1'
#
loop_
_entity.id
_entity.type
_entity.pdbx_description
1 polymer ?
#
loop_
_entity_poly.entity_id
_entity_poly.type
_entity_poly.pdbx_seq_one_letter_code
_entity_poly.pdbx_strand_id
1 'polypeptide(L)'
;TQGTNARVYKFENVFDPTTPGGGQNTGEVSVKSTSVTFDAIPVTNAQGKIDIWMEKINYDNFTQGAWYDGFAKNIENKYLNAQGDALKIYDRLDLIKDENTIRDSLEQLSGSMYANINQREQDIYGVLNNALFTLQNSENNTKENVKINVIAGKGSTKEDTSGVESYDYNTVGVLALREVERTYRHTFGYSLGYTRTDFQMKNTDNEDQADTIQLGLHNKYTVNGWNFRNDLLGRVSFHTNDRSITWYDKTKSDMKSDYNVYGLSSLNEIGKDFEIGRNVKVVPYTGLELGYMTHESFEESGAAESLKVESNDAYSIKPSIGVRLEAEKRLGSESNWKIKGNIGAGYEYELGNMNRQEEAGLSAIEEGHHKLAQTAED
;
A
#
# COMPACT_ATOMS: atom_id res chain seq x y z
N THR A 1 -12.04 34.13 -18.91
CA THR A 1 -10.95 34.83 -18.16
C THR A 1 -9.93 33.81 -17.73
N GLN A 2 -8.77 33.92 -18.31
CA GLN A 2 -7.70 33.01 -18.09
C GLN A 2 -7.12 33.12 -16.68
N GLY A 3 -7.07 32.01 -15.94
CA GLY A 3 -5.84 31.64 -15.32
C GLY A 3 -5.53 32.21 -13.95
N THR A 4 -6.49 32.71 -13.15
CA THR A 4 -6.28 32.95 -11.72
C THR A 4 -7.52 32.55 -10.95
N ASN A 5 -7.37 31.61 -10.05
CA ASN A 5 -8.43 31.24 -9.11
C ASN A 5 -8.72 32.43 -8.18
N ALA A 6 -9.98 32.61 -7.85
CA ALA A 6 -10.43 33.64 -6.93
C ALA A 6 -11.44 33.05 -5.93
N ARG A 7 -11.47 33.61 -4.72
CA ARG A 7 -12.49 33.24 -3.71
C ARG A 7 -13.87 33.78 -4.06
N VAL A 8 -13.95 34.85 -4.83
CA VAL A 8 -15.20 35.45 -5.26
C VAL A 8 -15.06 35.89 -6.71
N TYR A 9 -15.95 35.41 -7.56
CA TYR A 9 -16.14 35.92 -8.92
C TYR A 9 -17.38 36.77 -8.97
N LYS A 10 -17.27 37.97 -9.54
CA LYS A 10 -18.38 38.93 -9.66
C LYS A 10 -18.83 39.07 -11.10
N PHE A 11 -20.11 38.84 -11.33
CA PHE A 11 -20.77 39.07 -12.62
C PHE A 11 -21.70 40.26 -12.43
N GLU A 12 -21.36 41.39 -13.04
CA GLU A 12 -22.06 42.65 -12.86
C GLU A 12 -23.23 42.78 -13.83
N ASN A 13 -24.33 43.39 -13.37
CA ASN A 13 -25.53 43.73 -14.16
C ASN A 13 -26.13 42.52 -14.91
N VAL A 14 -26.14 41.34 -14.29
CA VAL A 14 -26.64 40.09 -14.90
C VAL A 14 -28.14 40.14 -15.15
N PHE A 15 -28.90 40.81 -14.28
CA PHE A 15 -30.33 40.98 -14.41
C PHE A 15 -30.75 42.44 -14.11
N ASP A 16 -31.60 43.01 -15.00
CA ASP A 16 -32.19 44.35 -14.82
C ASP A 16 -33.70 44.23 -14.59
N PRO A 17 -34.19 44.38 -13.34
CA PRO A 17 -35.59 44.23 -13.02
C PRO A 17 -36.44 45.38 -13.57
N THR A 18 -35.82 46.46 -14.09
CA THR A 18 -36.50 47.67 -14.55
C THR A 18 -36.69 47.74 -16.07
N THR A 19 -36.35 46.70 -16.82
CA THR A 19 -36.44 46.68 -18.29
C THR A 19 -37.91 46.87 -18.72
N PRO A 20 -38.25 47.87 -19.55
CA PRO A 20 -39.64 48.16 -20.00
C PRO A 20 -40.19 46.95 -20.80
N GLY A 21 -41.35 46.42 -20.40
CA GLY A 21 -42.06 45.31 -21.03
C GLY A 21 -42.21 44.05 -20.19
N GLY A 22 -41.51 43.94 -19.07
CA GLY A 22 -41.77 42.96 -18.02
C GLY A 22 -42.65 43.64 -16.96
N GLY A 23 -43.79 43.06 -16.61
CA GLY A 23 -44.57 43.51 -15.45
C GLY A 23 -43.64 43.61 -14.23
N GLN A 24 -43.98 44.46 -13.24
CA GLN A 24 -43.19 44.53 -11.99
C GLN A 24 -43.06 43.14 -11.40
N ASN A 25 -41.92 42.52 -11.63
CA ASN A 25 -41.60 41.25 -11.01
C ASN A 25 -41.15 41.56 -9.59
N THR A 26 -42.09 41.56 -8.65
CA THR A 26 -41.84 41.71 -7.22
C THR A 26 -41.36 40.41 -6.60
N GLY A 27 -40.97 39.42 -7.43
CA GLY A 27 -40.47 38.14 -7.00
C GLY A 27 -39.02 38.23 -6.56
N GLU A 28 -38.68 37.46 -5.55
CA GLU A 28 -37.32 37.24 -5.09
C GLU A 28 -36.51 36.55 -6.19
N VAL A 29 -35.35 37.10 -6.56
CA VAL A 29 -34.46 36.49 -7.54
C VAL A 29 -33.63 35.40 -6.85
N SER A 30 -33.91 34.19 -7.21
CA SER A 30 -33.12 33.01 -6.76
C SER A 30 -32.13 32.62 -7.82
N VAL A 31 -30.89 32.45 -7.43
CA VAL A 31 -29.77 31.97 -8.30
C VAL A 31 -29.21 30.72 -7.70
N LYS A 32 -28.84 29.76 -8.54
CA LYS A 32 -28.22 28.52 -8.10
C LYS A 32 -26.94 28.25 -8.93
N SER A 33 -25.85 27.92 -8.24
CA SER A 33 -24.67 27.42 -8.89
C SER A 33 -24.89 26.02 -9.47
N THR A 34 -24.28 25.72 -10.60
CA THR A 34 -24.20 24.36 -11.11
C THR A 34 -22.97 23.62 -10.56
N SER A 35 -21.98 24.32 -10.02
CA SER A 35 -20.86 23.75 -9.32
C SER A 35 -21.18 23.60 -7.83
N VAL A 36 -20.79 22.47 -7.25
CA VAL A 36 -20.95 22.22 -5.80
C VAL A 36 -19.92 23.02 -4.98
N THR A 37 -18.82 23.44 -5.60
CA THR A 37 -17.72 24.16 -4.94
C THR A 37 -17.89 25.68 -4.93
N PHE A 38 -19.02 26.18 -5.43
CA PHE A 38 -19.39 27.61 -5.42
C PHE A 38 -20.84 27.84 -5.04
N ASP A 39 -21.07 28.83 -4.18
CA ASP A 39 -22.36 29.40 -3.94
C ASP A 39 -22.62 30.61 -4.86
N ALA A 40 -23.84 30.71 -5.38
CA ALA A 40 -24.25 31.82 -6.20
C ALA A 40 -25.18 32.77 -5.40
N ILE A 41 -24.74 34.00 -5.17
CA ILE A 41 -25.42 34.98 -4.32
C ILE A 41 -25.89 36.16 -5.20
N PRO A 42 -27.19 36.41 -5.33
CA PRO A 42 -27.68 37.61 -6.00
C PRO A 42 -27.51 38.84 -5.09
N VAL A 43 -26.89 39.91 -5.61
CA VAL A 43 -26.66 41.16 -4.89
C VAL A 43 -27.20 42.32 -5.70
N THR A 44 -28.10 43.12 -5.11
CA THR A 44 -28.57 44.34 -5.76
C THR A 44 -27.53 45.44 -5.67
N ASN A 45 -27.08 45.92 -6.83
CA ASN A 45 -26.07 46.98 -6.89
C ASN A 45 -26.68 48.40 -6.76
N ALA A 46 -25.85 49.43 -6.75
CA ALA A 46 -26.25 50.81 -6.57
C ALA A 46 -27.16 51.37 -7.70
N GLN A 47 -27.17 50.70 -8.86
CA GLN A 47 -28.04 51.06 -10.00
C GLN A 47 -29.40 50.32 -9.98
N GLY A 48 -29.66 49.52 -8.91
CA GLY A 48 -30.88 48.71 -8.80
C GLY A 48 -30.88 47.44 -9.67
N LYS A 49 -29.76 47.11 -10.28
CA LYS A 49 -29.56 45.89 -11.05
C LYS A 49 -29.00 44.76 -10.15
N ILE A 50 -29.13 43.52 -10.61
CA ILE A 50 -28.67 42.38 -9.85
C ILE A 50 -27.35 41.90 -10.42
N ASP A 51 -26.36 41.90 -9.56
CA ASP A 51 -25.05 41.24 -9.76
C ASP A 51 -25.13 39.83 -9.19
N ILE A 52 -24.33 38.90 -9.74
CA ILE A 52 -24.18 37.57 -9.18
C ILE A 52 -22.76 37.41 -8.67
N TRP A 53 -22.64 37.08 -7.40
CA TRP A 53 -21.36 36.74 -6.80
C TRP A 53 -21.28 35.24 -6.64
N MET A 54 -20.22 34.65 -7.15
CA MET A 54 -19.90 33.24 -6.97
C MET A 54 -18.84 33.13 -5.89
N GLU A 55 -19.21 32.63 -4.71
CA GLU A 55 -18.30 32.46 -3.57
C GLU A 55 -17.81 31.02 -3.49
N LYS A 56 -16.47 30.85 -3.38
CA LYS A 56 -15.82 29.55 -3.26
C LYS A 56 -16.16 28.89 -1.93
N ILE A 57 -16.64 27.64 -2.00
CA ILE A 57 -16.75 26.72 -0.87
C ILE A 57 -15.43 25.93 -0.79
N ASN A 58 -14.82 25.90 0.38
CA ASN A 58 -13.56 25.19 0.58
C ASN A 58 -13.74 23.68 0.38
N TYR A 59 -12.73 23.01 -0.19
CA TYR A 59 -12.76 21.57 -0.43
C TYR A 59 -12.86 20.75 0.86
N ASP A 60 -12.26 21.22 1.96
CA ASP A 60 -12.33 20.55 3.26
C ASP A 60 -13.73 20.57 3.89
N ASN A 61 -14.65 21.40 3.40
CA ASN A 61 -16.06 21.32 3.81
C ASN A 61 -16.73 20.01 3.36
N PHE A 62 -16.26 19.41 2.29
CA PHE A 62 -16.77 18.16 1.75
C PHE A 62 -16.15 16.91 2.39
N THR A 63 -15.02 17.06 3.11
CA THR A 63 -14.19 15.94 3.57
C THR A 63 -14.13 15.79 5.09
N GLN A 64 -14.91 16.57 5.82
CA GLN A 64 -14.90 16.57 7.29
C GLN A 64 -15.09 15.14 7.86
N GLY A 65 -14.10 14.68 8.63
CA GLY A 65 -14.10 13.35 9.23
C GLY A 65 -13.67 12.23 8.28
N ALA A 66 -13.35 12.53 7.01
CA ALA A 66 -12.74 11.56 6.10
C ALA A 66 -11.22 11.45 6.34
N TRP A 67 -10.66 10.29 6.04
CA TRP A 67 -9.22 10.06 6.18
C TRP A 67 -8.36 10.98 5.30
N TYR A 68 -8.90 11.45 4.17
CA TYR A 68 -8.26 12.38 3.22
C TYR A 68 -8.56 13.87 3.48
N ASP A 69 -9.13 14.22 4.63
CA ASP A 69 -9.41 15.61 5.00
C ASP A 69 -8.14 16.49 5.04
N GLY A 70 -7.02 15.91 5.47
CA GLY A 70 -5.70 16.57 5.41
C GLY A 70 -5.27 16.93 4.00
N PHE A 71 -5.51 16.06 3.02
CA PHE A 71 -5.28 16.33 1.61
C PHE A 71 -6.14 17.50 1.12
N ALA A 72 -7.45 17.46 1.37
CA ALA A 72 -8.36 18.52 0.95
C ALA A 72 -7.98 19.91 1.51
N LYS A 73 -7.56 19.98 2.79
CA LYS A 73 -7.04 21.20 3.41
C LYS A 73 -5.76 21.71 2.72
N ASN A 74 -4.86 20.80 2.39
CA ASN A 74 -3.58 21.17 1.75
C ASN A 74 -3.81 21.77 0.36
N ILE A 75 -4.63 21.14 -0.48
CA ILE A 75 -4.93 21.69 -1.80
C ILE A 75 -5.74 23.00 -1.71
N GLU A 76 -6.66 23.12 -0.72
CA GLU A 76 -7.40 24.36 -0.50
C GLU A 76 -6.47 25.55 -0.18
N ASN A 77 -5.46 25.33 0.63
CA ASN A 77 -4.49 26.39 1.00
C ASN A 77 -3.67 26.91 -0.21
N LYS A 78 -3.53 26.11 -1.25
CA LYS A 78 -2.77 26.47 -2.46
C LYS A 78 -3.67 26.98 -3.60
N TYR A 79 -4.99 26.95 -3.44
CA TYR A 79 -5.97 27.27 -4.47
C TYR A 79 -5.73 28.61 -5.17
N LEU A 80 -5.50 29.69 -4.42
CA LEU A 80 -5.29 31.03 -4.98
C LEU A 80 -3.97 31.20 -5.74
N ASN A 81 -2.99 30.38 -5.47
CA ASN A 81 -1.66 30.43 -6.06
C ASN A 81 -1.44 29.37 -7.16
N ALA A 82 -2.49 28.66 -7.54
CA ALA A 82 -2.43 27.58 -8.51
C ALA A 82 -1.99 28.08 -9.89
N GLN A 83 -1.05 27.36 -10.50
CA GLN A 83 -0.54 27.60 -11.84
C GLN A 83 -0.28 26.27 -12.55
N GLY A 84 -0.18 26.30 -13.87
CA GLY A 84 0.19 25.12 -14.66
C GLY A 84 -0.76 23.94 -14.44
N ASP A 85 -0.21 22.81 -14.07
CA ASP A 85 -0.97 21.56 -13.85
C ASP A 85 -1.86 21.62 -12.62
N ALA A 86 -1.46 22.31 -11.57
CA ALA A 86 -2.31 22.55 -10.41
C ALA A 86 -3.62 23.25 -10.80
N LEU A 87 -3.53 24.26 -11.66
CA LEU A 87 -4.73 24.96 -12.14
C LEU A 87 -5.68 24.04 -12.90
N LYS A 88 -5.16 23.12 -13.71
CA LYS A 88 -5.98 22.13 -14.42
C LYS A 88 -6.77 21.22 -13.47
N ILE A 89 -6.16 20.82 -12.35
CA ILE A 89 -6.82 20.01 -11.32
C ILE A 89 -7.95 20.80 -10.69
N TYR A 90 -7.71 22.04 -10.27
CA TYR A 90 -8.74 22.88 -9.66
C TYR A 90 -9.87 23.20 -10.64
N ASP A 91 -9.58 23.48 -11.91
CA ASP A 91 -10.61 23.73 -12.93
C ASP A 91 -11.54 22.50 -13.09
N ARG A 92 -11.02 21.28 -12.99
CA ARG A 92 -11.81 20.05 -13.01
C ARG A 92 -12.66 19.89 -11.76
N LEU A 93 -12.08 20.11 -10.57
CA LEU A 93 -12.79 20.03 -9.29
C LEU A 93 -13.93 21.05 -9.23
N ASP A 94 -13.69 22.26 -9.72
CA ASP A 94 -14.68 23.35 -9.69
C ASP A 94 -15.81 23.19 -10.70
N LEU A 95 -15.73 22.24 -11.62
CA LEU A 95 -16.82 21.88 -12.54
C LEU A 95 -17.72 20.76 -12.02
N ILE A 96 -17.42 20.15 -10.89
CA ILE A 96 -18.20 19.07 -10.29
C ILE A 96 -19.54 19.62 -9.73
N LYS A 97 -20.63 18.86 -9.92
CA LYS A 97 -22.00 19.32 -9.68
C LYS A 97 -22.66 18.73 -8.45
N ASP A 98 -22.09 17.73 -7.84
CA ASP A 98 -22.65 17.04 -6.68
C ASP A 98 -21.59 16.66 -5.65
N GLU A 99 -22.02 16.54 -4.37
CA GLU A 99 -21.12 16.30 -3.24
C GLU A 99 -20.47 14.92 -3.24
N ASN A 100 -21.12 13.89 -3.75
CA ASN A 100 -20.54 12.56 -3.76
C ASN A 100 -19.36 12.52 -4.75
N THR A 101 -19.58 13.07 -5.95
CA THR A 101 -18.55 13.14 -6.98
C THR A 101 -17.32 13.95 -6.55
N ILE A 102 -17.50 15.08 -5.81
CA ILE A 102 -16.35 15.84 -5.32
C ILE A 102 -15.58 15.07 -4.25
N ARG A 103 -16.26 14.35 -3.35
CA ARG A 103 -15.64 13.48 -2.36
C ARG A 103 -14.86 12.36 -3.01
N ASP A 104 -15.47 11.64 -3.95
CA ASP A 104 -14.82 10.55 -4.70
C ASP A 104 -13.59 11.05 -5.46
N SER A 105 -13.68 12.24 -6.07
CA SER A 105 -12.53 12.84 -6.78
C SER A 105 -11.38 13.20 -5.83
N LEU A 106 -11.69 13.80 -4.68
CA LEU A 106 -10.70 14.15 -3.66
C LEU A 106 -10.05 12.89 -3.06
N GLU A 107 -10.82 11.82 -2.85
CA GLU A 107 -10.31 10.55 -2.39
C GLU A 107 -9.36 9.90 -3.41
N GLN A 108 -9.75 9.81 -4.68
CA GLN A 108 -8.89 9.27 -5.72
C GLN A 108 -7.59 10.07 -5.92
N LEU A 109 -7.65 11.40 -5.75
CA LEU A 109 -6.48 12.28 -5.83
C LEU A 109 -5.51 12.11 -4.68
N SER A 110 -5.97 11.62 -3.51
CA SER A 110 -5.16 11.53 -2.30
C SER A 110 -4.11 10.43 -2.32
N GLY A 111 -4.23 9.40 -3.18
CA GLY A 111 -3.22 8.35 -3.37
C GLY A 111 -3.31 7.17 -2.39
N SER A 112 -4.52 6.74 -2.04
CA SER A 112 -4.80 5.61 -1.12
C SER A 112 -4.04 4.31 -1.44
N MET A 113 -3.75 4.05 -2.72
CA MET A 113 -3.02 2.84 -3.12
C MET A 113 -1.60 2.75 -2.55
N TYR A 114 -0.99 3.88 -2.16
CA TYR A 114 0.34 3.88 -1.56
C TYR A 114 0.32 3.62 -0.05
N ALA A 115 -0.85 3.69 0.58
CA ALA A 115 -0.99 3.43 2.02
C ALA A 115 -0.58 2.01 2.44
N ASN A 116 -0.57 1.05 1.53
CA ASN A 116 -0.29 -0.36 1.79
C ASN A 116 1.05 -0.87 1.19
N ILE A 117 2.01 0.01 0.85
CA ILE A 117 3.33 -0.41 0.33
C ILE A 117 3.98 -1.42 1.26
N ASN A 118 4.02 -1.12 2.56
CA ASN A 118 4.63 -1.99 3.57
C ASN A 118 3.94 -3.36 3.65
N GLN A 119 2.61 -3.41 3.54
CA GLN A 119 1.85 -4.65 3.56
C GLN A 119 2.12 -5.52 2.33
N ARG A 120 2.15 -4.93 1.14
CA ARG A 120 2.50 -5.66 -0.10
C ARG A 120 3.89 -6.28 0.00
N GLU A 121 4.85 -5.56 0.58
CA GLU A 121 6.19 -6.09 0.83
C GLU A 121 6.23 -7.22 1.87
N GLN A 122 5.38 -7.15 2.90
CA GLN A 122 5.26 -8.24 3.87
C GLN A 122 4.66 -9.51 3.22
N ASP A 123 3.70 -9.36 2.31
CA ASP A 123 3.14 -10.50 1.57
C ASP A 123 4.20 -11.18 0.69
N ILE A 124 5.00 -10.41 -0.05
CA ILE A 124 6.13 -10.94 -0.84
C ILE A 124 7.12 -11.68 0.07
N TYR A 125 7.49 -11.07 1.20
CA TYR A 125 8.38 -11.65 2.19
C TYR A 125 7.82 -12.96 2.75
N GLY A 126 6.54 -12.99 3.09
CA GLY A 126 5.86 -14.18 3.61
C GLY A 126 5.91 -15.35 2.65
N VAL A 127 5.67 -15.09 1.36
CA VAL A 127 5.76 -16.13 0.30
C VAL A 127 7.17 -16.69 0.16
N LEU A 128 8.19 -15.82 0.10
CA LEU A 128 9.60 -16.22 0.01
C LEU A 128 10.07 -16.97 1.26
N ASN A 129 9.66 -16.50 2.44
CA ASN A 129 10.04 -17.12 3.70
C ASN A 129 9.41 -18.50 3.88
N ASN A 130 8.16 -18.70 3.49
CA ASN A 130 7.50 -20.00 3.47
C ASN A 130 8.19 -20.98 2.51
N ALA A 131 8.61 -20.52 1.34
CA ALA A 131 9.38 -21.33 0.40
C ALA A 131 10.74 -21.74 0.95
N LEU A 132 11.44 -20.81 1.63
CA LEU A 132 12.72 -21.07 2.31
C LEU A 132 12.55 -22.09 3.45
N PHE A 133 11.55 -21.91 4.30
CA PHE A 133 11.24 -22.83 5.39
C PHE A 133 10.98 -24.25 4.88
N THR A 134 10.25 -24.39 3.77
CA THR A 134 10.01 -25.68 3.12
C THR A 134 11.31 -26.35 2.70
N LEU A 135 12.24 -25.62 2.08
CA LEU A 135 13.54 -26.16 1.66
C LEU A 135 14.43 -26.52 2.84
N GLN A 136 14.46 -25.71 3.89
CA GLN A 136 15.26 -25.93 5.08
C GLN A 136 14.81 -27.16 5.89
N ASN A 137 13.53 -27.50 5.83
CA ASN A 137 12.95 -28.68 6.49
C ASN A 137 12.99 -29.94 5.63
N SER A 138 13.36 -29.83 4.35
CA SER A 138 13.60 -31.02 3.52
C SER A 138 14.92 -31.69 3.88
N GLU A 139 15.00 -33.04 3.69
CA GLU A 139 16.18 -33.80 4.07
C GLU A 139 17.44 -33.45 3.28
N ASN A 140 18.58 -33.52 3.98
CA ASN A 140 19.89 -33.52 3.37
C ASN A 140 20.31 -34.97 3.12
N ASN A 141 20.51 -35.32 1.87
CA ASN A 141 20.93 -36.68 1.47
C ASN A 141 22.45 -36.83 1.43
N THR A 142 23.18 -35.74 1.39
CA THR A 142 24.64 -35.67 1.29
C THR A 142 25.17 -34.55 2.19
N LYS A 143 26.46 -34.39 2.31
CA LYS A 143 27.10 -33.29 3.05
C LYS A 143 26.87 -31.92 2.39
N GLU A 144 26.67 -31.91 1.08
CA GLU A 144 26.37 -30.72 0.30
C GLU A 144 25.08 -30.95 -0.47
N ASN A 145 24.07 -30.11 -0.24
CA ASN A 145 22.77 -30.25 -0.87
C ASN A 145 22.39 -28.96 -1.55
N VAL A 146 21.88 -29.05 -2.77
CA VAL A 146 21.24 -27.99 -3.50
C VAL A 146 19.75 -28.34 -3.62
N LYS A 147 18.90 -27.48 -3.16
CA LYS A 147 17.44 -27.63 -3.13
C LYS A 147 16.81 -26.48 -3.87
N ILE A 148 15.75 -26.75 -4.61
CA ILE A 148 15.01 -25.74 -5.38
C ILE A 148 13.55 -25.86 -5.08
N ASN A 149 12.87 -24.73 -4.88
CA ASN A 149 11.43 -24.62 -4.75
C ASN A 149 10.89 -23.70 -5.84
N VAL A 150 9.86 -24.14 -6.55
CA VAL A 150 9.08 -23.31 -7.45
C VAL A 150 7.95 -22.70 -6.63
N ILE A 151 7.84 -21.39 -6.69
CA ILE A 151 6.88 -20.61 -5.91
C ILE A 151 5.67 -20.33 -6.79
N ALA A 152 4.48 -20.61 -6.26
CA ALA A 152 3.21 -20.15 -6.81
C ALA A 152 2.30 -19.83 -5.62
N GLY A 153 1.91 -18.58 -5.49
CA GLY A 153 1.11 -18.08 -4.38
C GLY A 153 -0.01 -17.17 -4.84
N LYS A 154 -1.07 -17.13 -4.05
CA LYS A 154 -2.18 -16.17 -4.20
C LYS A 154 -2.57 -15.69 -2.82
N GLY A 155 -2.95 -14.43 -2.73
CA GLY A 155 -3.50 -13.88 -1.51
C GLY A 155 -4.50 -12.77 -1.80
N SER A 156 -5.16 -12.32 -0.75
CA SER A 156 -6.21 -11.32 -0.81
C SER A 156 -6.31 -10.61 0.52
N THR A 157 -6.29 -9.29 0.52
CA THR A 157 -6.56 -8.49 1.73
C THR A 157 -8.06 -8.25 1.88
N LYS A 158 -8.51 -7.99 3.11
CA LYS A 158 -9.88 -7.59 3.42
C LYS A 158 -10.05 -6.08 3.35
N GLU A 159 -11.27 -5.63 3.07
CA GLU A 159 -11.65 -4.21 3.01
C GLU A 159 -12.13 -3.74 4.39
N ASP A 160 -11.24 -3.58 5.34
CA ASP A 160 -11.62 -3.21 6.71
C ASP A 160 -10.99 -1.91 7.20
N THR A 161 -10.12 -1.30 6.42
CA THR A 161 -9.49 -0.03 6.79
C THR A 161 -9.81 1.06 5.76
N SER A 162 -10.52 2.11 6.21
CA SER A 162 -10.83 3.26 5.36
C SER A 162 -9.55 3.97 4.90
N GLY A 163 -9.41 4.15 3.58
CA GLY A 163 -8.27 4.83 2.98
C GLY A 163 -7.06 3.94 2.69
N VAL A 164 -7.17 2.65 2.95
CA VAL A 164 -6.20 1.64 2.53
C VAL A 164 -6.86 0.77 1.47
N GLU A 165 -6.36 0.81 0.25
CA GLU A 165 -6.91 -0.01 -0.82
C GLU A 165 -6.61 -1.49 -0.56
N SER A 166 -7.65 -2.31 -0.55
CA SER A 166 -7.50 -3.75 -0.51
C SER A 166 -7.14 -4.29 -1.89
N TYR A 167 -6.42 -5.40 -1.92
CA TYR A 167 -5.91 -5.99 -3.16
C TYR A 167 -5.98 -7.50 -3.15
N ASP A 168 -5.97 -8.05 -4.35
CA ASP A 168 -5.63 -9.45 -4.62
C ASP A 168 -4.22 -9.50 -5.19
N TYR A 169 -3.46 -10.58 -4.88
CA TYR A 169 -2.15 -10.75 -5.49
C TYR A 169 -1.90 -12.17 -5.97
N ASN A 170 -1.05 -12.27 -6.99
CA ASN A 170 -0.53 -13.52 -7.52
C ASN A 170 0.99 -13.45 -7.56
N THR A 171 1.66 -14.44 -7.00
CA THR A 171 3.11 -14.54 -6.98
C THR A 171 3.57 -15.80 -7.68
N VAL A 172 4.56 -15.66 -8.55
CA VAL A 172 5.30 -16.79 -9.14
C VAL A 172 6.79 -16.57 -8.95
N GLY A 173 7.55 -17.64 -8.80
CA GLY A 173 8.98 -17.48 -8.61
C GLY A 173 9.74 -18.79 -8.39
N VAL A 174 10.98 -18.64 -7.98
CA VAL A 174 11.88 -19.75 -7.66
C VAL A 174 12.80 -19.34 -6.51
N LEU A 175 13.09 -20.29 -5.63
CA LEU A 175 14.06 -20.14 -4.57
C LEU A 175 14.99 -21.36 -4.56
N ALA A 176 16.30 -21.11 -4.59
CA ALA A 176 17.33 -22.11 -4.46
C ALA A 176 18.05 -21.96 -3.11
N LEU A 177 18.30 -23.06 -2.44
CA LEU A 177 19.02 -23.15 -1.18
C LEU A 177 20.17 -24.14 -1.34
N ARG A 178 21.41 -23.72 -1.05
CA ARG A 178 22.52 -24.62 -0.87
C ARG A 178 22.85 -24.74 0.61
N GLU A 179 22.91 -25.97 1.11
CA GLU A 179 23.30 -26.29 2.48
C GLU A 179 24.56 -27.16 2.48
N VAL A 180 25.50 -26.83 3.36
CA VAL A 180 26.74 -27.54 3.57
C VAL A 180 26.83 -27.98 5.03
N GLU A 181 26.87 -29.28 5.27
CA GLU A 181 27.09 -29.85 6.59
C GLU A 181 28.57 -29.73 6.97
N ARG A 182 28.88 -28.76 7.84
CA ARG A 182 30.23 -28.52 8.36
C ARG A 182 30.65 -29.57 9.35
N THR A 183 29.72 -29.96 10.22
CA THR A 183 29.86 -31.07 11.20
C THR A 183 28.49 -31.71 11.34
N TYR A 184 28.41 -32.88 11.99
CA TYR A 184 27.15 -33.56 12.29
C TYR A 184 26.16 -32.71 13.15
N ARG A 185 26.59 -31.56 13.65
CA ARG A 185 25.78 -30.60 14.45
C ARG A 185 25.55 -29.27 13.75
N HIS A 186 26.27 -28.98 12.70
CA HIS A 186 26.33 -27.65 12.13
C HIS A 186 26.15 -27.67 10.61
N THR A 187 25.10 -27.06 10.15
CA THR A 187 24.82 -26.82 8.73
C THR A 187 24.84 -25.33 8.46
N PHE A 188 25.59 -24.94 7.45
CA PHE A 188 25.58 -23.57 6.93
C PHE A 188 25.01 -23.58 5.53
N GLY A 189 24.25 -22.54 5.18
CA GLY A 189 23.63 -22.43 3.88
C GLY A 189 23.58 -21.02 3.34
N TYR A 190 23.28 -20.90 2.06
CA TYR A 190 22.93 -19.65 1.41
C TYR A 190 21.83 -19.89 0.39
N SER A 191 21.00 -18.89 0.20
CA SER A 191 19.86 -18.94 -0.73
C SER A 191 19.83 -17.76 -1.68
N LEU A 192 19.20 -18.00 -2.83
CA LEU A 192 18.86 -17.00 -3.82
C LEU A 192 17.40 -17.25 -4.23
N GLY A 193 16.58 -16.24 -4.11
CA GLY A 193 15.17 -16.26 -4.51
C GLY A 193 14.86 -15.14 -5.51
N TYR A 194 13.95 -15.43 -6.40
CA TYR A 194 13.33 -14.46 -7.30
C TYR A 194 11.83 -14.71 -7.33
N THR A 195 11.05 -13.64 -7.22
CA THR A 195 9.60 -13.67 -7.41
C THR A 195 9.14 -12.50 -8.25
N ARG A 196 8.06 -12.74 -9.00
CA ARG A 196 7.23 -11.72 -9.61
C ARG A 196 5.86 -11.78 -8.98
N THR A 197 5.41 -10.65 -8.45
CA THR A 197 4.11 -10.51 -7.80
C THR A 197 3.32 -9.43 -8.49
N ASP A 198 2.10 -9.76 -8.92
CA ASP A 198 1.14 -8.82 -9.49
C ASP A 198 0.08 -8.54 -8.44
N PHE A 199 -0.12 -7.27 -8.09
CA PHE A 199 -1.13 -6.77 -7.16
C PHE A 199 -2.21 -6.04 -7.95
N GLN A 200 -3.46 -6.44 -7.77
CA GLN A 200 -4.63 -5.79 -8.35
C GLN A 200 -5.47 -5.17 -7.25
N MET A 201 -5.63 -3.86 -7.24
CA MET A 201 -6.50 -3.18 -6.29
C MET A 201 -7.96 -3.51 -6.59
N LYS A 202 -8.78 -3.75 -5.54
CA LYS A 202 -10.12 -4.35 -5.74
C LYS A 202 -11.18 -3.40 -6.28
N ASN A 203 -11.15 -2.16 -5.85
CA ASN A 203 -12.22 -1.20 -6.16
C ASN A 203 -11.80 -0.14 -7.16
N THR A 204 -10.60 -0.26 -7.70
CA THR A 204 -10.00 0.67 -8.65
C THR A 204 -9.36 -0.10 -9.80
N ASP A 205 -8.95 0.62 -10.84
CA ASP A 205 -8.14 0.05 -11.93
C ASP A 205 -6.62 0.13 -11.61
N ASN A 206 -6.26 0.38 -10.34
CA ASN A 206 -4.88 0.53 -9.92
C ASN A 206 -4.19 -0.83 -9.83
N GLU A 207 -2.95 -0.90 -10.31
CA GLU A 207 -2.14 -2.11 -10.33
C GLU A 207 -0.72 -1.81 -9.86
N ASP A 208 -0.08 -2.81 -9.23
CA ASP A 208 1.34 -2.79 -8.90
C ASP A 208 1.98 -4.12 -9.24
N GLN A 209 3.14 -4.09 -9.85
CA GLN A 209 3.92 -5.25 -10.18
C GLN A 209 5.29 -5.16 -9.52
N ALA A 210 5.66 -6.17 -8.76
CA ALA A 210 6.95 -6.25 -8.06
C ALA A 210 7.80 -7.42 -8.56
N ASP A 211 9.00 -7.11 -9.04
CA ASP A 211 10.06 -8.09 -9.30
C ASP A 211 11.03 -8.08 -8.12
N THR A 212 11.09 -9.18 -7.35
CA THR A 212 11.84 -9.24 -6.09
C THR A 212 12.99 -10.23 -6.16
N ILE A 213 14.18 -9.80 -5.70
CA ILE A 213 15.35 -10.65 -5.50
C ILE A 213 15.64 -10.74 -4.01
N GLN A 214 15.84 -11.96 -3.49
CA GLN A 214 16.23 -12.21 -2.11
C GLN A 214 17.51 -13.02 -2.05
N LEU A 215 18.44 -12.59 -1.20
CA LEU A 215 19.65 -13.32 -0.82
C LEU A 215 19.54 -13.71 0.65
N GLY A 216 20.02 -14.91 1.00
CA GLY A 216 19.99 -15.39 2.37
C GLY A 216 21.27 -16.09 2.79
N LEU A 217 21.62 -15.90 4.07
CA LEU A 217 22.62 -16.70 4.78
C LEU A 217 21.94 -17.47 5.90
N HIS A 218 22.23 -18.75 6.03
CA HIS A 218 21.51 -19.67 6.90
C HIS A 218 22.48 -20.42 7.80
N ASN A 219 22.12 -20.53 9.06
CA ASN A 219 22.88 -21.26 10.04
C ASN A 219 21.95 -22.14 10.89
N LYS A 220 22.28 -23.42 10.98
CA LYS A 220 21.56 -24.42 11.76
C LYS A 220 22.54 -25.15 12.67
N TYR A 221 22.28 -25.17 13.97
CA TYR A 221 23.11 -25.88 14.94
C TYR A 221 22.23 -26.74 15.82
N THR A 222 22.56 -28.02 15.95
CA THR A 222 21.82 -29.01 16.75
C THR A 222 22.71 -29.64 17.78
N VAL A 223 22.35 -29.58 19.06
CA VAL A 223 23.09 -30.20 20.17
C VAL A 223 22.14 -30.71 21.25
N ASN A 224 22.26 -31.97 21.61
CA ASN A 224 21.46 -32.60 22.67
C ASN A 224 19.94 -32.38 22.52
N GLY A 225 19.43 -32.42 21.28
CA GLY A 225 18.03 -32.15 20.94
C GLY A 225 17.63 -30.69 20.94
N TRP A 226 18.53 -29.75 21.23
CA TRP A 226 18.31 -28.33 21.00
C TRP A 226 18.65 -27.98 19.56
N ASN A 227 17.77 -27.20 18.92
CA ASN A 227 17.92 -26.70 17.57
C ASN A 227 18.01 -25.18 17.62
N PHE A 228 19.06 -24.64 17.02
CA PHE A 228 19.29 -23.21 16.85
C PHE A 228 19.26 -22.92 15.36
N ARG A 229 18.42 -22.00 14.94
CA ARG A 229 18.31 -21.53 13.57
C ARG A 229 18.50 -20.04 13.54
N ASN A 230 19.34 -19.56 12.62
CA ASN A 230 19.57 -18.15 12.37
C ASN A 230 19.61 -17.95 10.85
N ASP A 231 18.74 -17.09 10.37
CA ASP A 231 18.69 -16.69 8.96
C ASP A 231 18.90 -15.18 8.88
N LEU A 232 19.70 -14.74 7.92
CA LEU A 232 19.87 -13.34 7.56
C LEU A 232 19.49 -13.19 6.09
N LEU A 233 18.48 -12.36 5.81
CA LEU A 233 17.90 -12.19 4.50
C LEU A 233 17.99 -10.73 4.06
N GLY A 234 18.54 -10.50 2.87
CA GLY A 234 18.52 -9.21 2.20
C GLY A 234 17.62 -9.28 0.96
N ARG A 235 16.78 -8.27 0.75
CA ARG A 235 15.80 -8.23 -0.33
C ARG A 235 15.80 -6.88 -1.02
N VAL A 236 15.56 -6.90 -2.32
CA VAL A 236 15.20 -5.73 -3.12
C VAL A 236 14.01 -6.08 -4.00
N SER A 237 13.00 -5.23 -3.97
CA SER A 237 11.81 -5.30 -4.83
C SER A 237 11.79 -4.10 -5.75
N PHE A 238 11.61 -4.34 -7.04
CA PHE A 238 11.46 -3.35 -8.09
C PHE A 238 9.99 -3.28 -8.44
N HIS A 239 9.33 -2.17 -8.08
CA HIS A 239 7.92 -1.94 -8.29
C HIS A 239 7.66 -1.08 -9.51
N THR A 240 6.64 -1.44 -10.28
CA THR A 240 6.06 -0.62 -11.35
C THR A 240 4.57 -0.48 -11.08
N ASN A 241 4.11 0.74 -10.84
CA ASN A 241 2.71 1.06 -10.55
C ASN A 241 2.02 1.72 -11.73
N ASP A 242 0.77 1.34 -11.93
CA ASP A 242 -0.21 2.02 -12.77
C ASP A 242 -1.36 2.51 -11.89
N ARG A 243 -1.58 3.82 -11.83
CA ARG A 243 -2.69 4.46 -11.10
C ARG A 243 -3.58 5.24 -12.06
N SER A 244 -4.90 5.07 -11.94
CA SER A 244 -5.90 5.75 -12.76
C SER A 244 -6.89 6.52 -11.90
N ILE A 245 -7.24 7.73 -12.34
CA ILE A 245 -8.32 8.53 -11.78
C ILE A 245 -9.43 8.66 -12.82
N THR A 246 -10.66 8.38 -12.41
CA THR A 246 -11.84 8.58 -13.26
C THR A 246 -12.58 9.83 -12.83
N TRP A 247 -12.64 10.83 -13.72
CA TRP A 247 -13.30 12.09 -13.48
C TRP A 247 -14.82 12.03 -13.70
N TYR A 248 -15.53 13.07 -13.24
CA TYR A 248 -16.99 13.22 -13.36
C TYR A 248 -17.51 13.12 -14.81
N ASP A 249 -16.72 13.49 -15.79
CA ASP A 249 -17.01 13.42 -17.22
C ASP A 249 -16.64 12.08 -17.87
N LYS A 250 -16.23 11.10 -17.04
CA LYS A 250 -15.74 9.77 -17.40
C LYS A 250 -14.39 9.76 -18.17
N THR A 251 -13.70 10.88 -18.24
CA THR A 251 -12.31 10.88 -18.70
C THR A 251 -11.42 10.23 -17.62
N LYS A 252 -10.35 9.58 -18.08
CA LYS A 252 -9.35 8.98 -17.19
C LYS A 252 -8.04 9.76 -17.27
N SER A 253 -7.39 9.86 -16.14
CA SER A 253 -6.00 10.30 -16.03
C SER A 253 -5.19 9.11 -15.54
N ASP A 254 -4.21 8.69 -16.35
CA ASP A 254 -3.36 7.54 -16.06
C ASP A 254 -1.97 8.03 -15.65
N MET A 255 -1.48 7.55 -14.53
CA MET A 255 -0.17 7.86 -13.97
C MET A 255 0.62 6.57 -13.74
N LYS A 256 1.94 6.67 -13.90
CA LYS A 256 2.88 5.57 -13.70
C LYS A 256 4.02 5.99 -12.79
N SER A 257 4.48 5.05 -11.98
CA SER A 257 5.70 5.24 -11.18
C SER A 257 6.50 3.95 -11.06
N ASP A 258 7.81 4.11 -10.98
CA ASP A 258 8.75 3.04 -10.64
C ASP A 258 9.42 3.40 -9.32
N TYR A 259 9.54 2.43 -8.40
CA TYR A 259 10.25 2.60 -7.15
C TYR A 259 10.85 1.29 -6.65
N ASN A 260 11.82 1.39 -5.75
CA ASN A 260 12.48 0.24 -5.16
C ASN A 260 12.25 0.19 -3.67
N VAL A 261 12.01 -1.02 -3.15
CA VAL A 261 11.97 -1.28 -1.71
C VAL A 261 13.12 -2.20 -1.32
N TYR A 262 13.86 -1.80 -0.30
CA TYR A 262 14.98 -2.55 0.26
C TYR A 262 14.58 -3.13 1.60
N GLY A 263 14.83 -4.42 1.80
CA GLY A 263 14.52 -5.13 3.03
C GLY A 263 15.71 -5.90 3.59
N LEU A 264 15.85 -5.88 4.91
CA LEU A 264 16.80 -6.70 5.65
C LEU A 264 16.07 -7.37 6.79
N SER A 265 16.21 -8.70 6.94
CA SER A 265 15.54 -9.44 8.00
C SER A 265 16.48 -10.46 8.64
N SER A 266 16.32 -10.65 9.95
CA SER A 266 17.02 -11.68 10.72
C SER A 266 16.00 -12.52 11.48
N LEU A 267 15.94 -13.82 11.17
CA LEU A 267 15.07 -14.79 11.84
C LEU A 267 15.93 -15.65 12.76
N ASN A 268 15.57 -15.70 14.03
CA ASN A 268 16.27 -16.45 15.03
C ASN A 268 15.28 -17.35 15.78
N GLU A 269 15.57 -18.64 15.84
CA GLU A 269 14.71 -19.62 16.51
C GLU A 269 15.51 -20.57 17.36
N ILE A 270 15.00 -20.88 18.53
CA ILE A 270 15.51 -21.92 19.42
C ILE A 270 14.37 -22.89 19.71
N GLY A 271 14.56 -24.15 19.38
CA GLY A 271 13.62 -25.23 19.64
C GLY A 271 14.24 -26.40 20.39
N LYS A 272 13.40 -27.24 20.98
CA LYS A 272 13.83 -28.45 21.69
C LYS A 272 13.04 -29.65 21.19
N ASP A 273 13.72 -30.68 20.68
CA ASP A 273 13.10 -31.94 20.27
C ASP A 273 12.75 -32.81 21.47
N PHE A 274 11.48 -33.23 21.55
CA PHE A 274 10.99 -34.24 22.47
C PHE A 274 10.38 -35.40 21.65
N GLU A 275 11.02 -36.56 21.65
CA GLU A 275 10.49 -37.75 20.99
C GLU A 275 9.34 -38.32 21.83
N ILE A 276 8.13 -38.40 21.24
CA ILE A 276 6.91 -38.93 21.89
C ILE A 276 6.47 -40.28 21.30
N GLY A 277 7.15 -40.77 20.27
CA GLY A 277 6.87 -42.05 19.63
C GLY A 277 7.91 -42.40 18.57
N ARG A 278 7.74 -43.56 17.94
CA ARG A 278 8.59 -43.92 16.77
C ARG A 278 8.30 -42.94 15.64
N ASN A 279 9.26 -42.11 15.28
CA ASN A 279 9.16 -41.15 14.19
C ASN A 279 8.16 -39.99 14.42
N VAL A 280 7.84 -39.68 15.67
CA VAL A 280 7.00 -38.52 16.04
C VAL A 280 7.70 -37.74 17.14
N LYS A 281 7.89 -36.46 16.92
CA LYS A 281 8.46 -35.55 17.90
C LYS A 281 7.61 -34.28 18.08
N VAL A 282 7.64 -33.75 19.28
CA VAL A 282 7.09 -32.41 19.62
C VAL A 282 8.27 -31.48 19.81
N VAL A 283 8.18 -30.32 19.17
CA VAL A 283 9.23 -29.30 19.20
C VAL A 283 8.64 -27.98 19.68
N PRO A 284 8.62 -27.70 20.99
CA PRO A 284 8.42 -26.33 21.48
C PRO A 284 9.55 -25.45 20.99
N TYR A 285 9.22 -24.21 20.60
CA TYR A 285 10.20 -23.25 20.11
C TYR A 285 9.86 -21.84 20.59
N THR A 286 10.86 -20.99 20.62
CA THR A 286 10.74 -19.54 20.72
C THR A 286 11.58 -18.91 19.62
N GLY A 287 11.11 -17.80 19.09
CA GLY A 287 11.75 -17.10 17.99
C GLY A 287 11.78 -15.59 18.21
N LEU A 288 12.64 -14.94 17.47
CA LEU A 288 12.72 -13.49 17.31
C LEU A 288 13.03 -13.19 15.87
N GLU A 289 12.09 -12.52 15.20
CA GLU A 289 12.30 -11.93 13.89
C GLU A 289 12.56 -10.43 14.05
N LEU A 290 13.61 -9.96 13.37
CA LEU A 290 13.93 -8.54 13.24
C LEU A 290 13.87 -8.19 11.77
N GLY A 291 13.16 -7.14 11.43
CA GLY A 291 13.01 -6.65 10.06
C GLY A 291 13.25 -5.15 9.97
N TYR A 292 13.78 -4.73 8.84
CA TYR A 292 13.87 -3.35 8.42
C TYR A 292 13.58 -3.26 6.94
N MET A 293 12.77 -2.29 6.55
CA MET A 293 12.55 -1.99 5.15
C MET A 293 12.49 -0.49 4.91
N THR A 294 12.85 -0.07 3.71
CA THR A 294 12.86 1.34 3.30
C THR A 294 12.67 1.48 1.80
N HIS A 295 12.07 2.57 1.40
CA HIS A 295 12.07 3.05 0.02
C HIS A 295 12.46 4.53 -0.04
N GLU A 296 13.03 4.94 -1.16
CA GLU A 296 13.32 6.33 -1.45
C GLU A 296 12.04 7.04 -1.92
N SER A 297 12.06 8.38 -1.90
CA SER A 297 10.97 9.16 -2.49
C SER A 297 10.90 8.91 -4.00
N PHE A 298 9.70 8.85 -4.52
CA PHE A 298 9.46 8.66 -5.95
C PHE A 298 8.30 9.54 -6.43
N GLU A 299 8.20 9.72 -7.73
CA GLU A 299 7.21 10.58 -8.35
C GLU A 299 6.52 9.86 -9.51
N GLU A 300 5.22 10.01 -9.60
CA GLU A 300 4.44 9.56 -10.74
C GLU A 300 4.67 10.47 -11.95
N SER A 301 4.38 9.95 -13.12
CA SER A 301 4.39 10.67 -14.38
C SER A 301 3.17 10.29 -15.22
N GLY A 302 2.77 11.15 -16.17
CA GLY A 302 1.72 10.85 -17.14
C GLY A 302 0.57 11.86 -17.16
N ALA A 303 0.18 12.42 -16.02
CA ALA A 303 -0.92 13.38 -15.94
C ALA A 303 -0.66 14.51 -14.94
N ALA A 304 -1.50 15.54 -14.94
CA ALA A 304 -1.42 16.65 -14.00
C ALA A 304 -1.63 16.20 -12.53
N GLU A 305 -2.35 15.12 -12.34
CA GLU A 305 -2.71 14.51 -11.07
C GLU A 305 -1.62 13.60 -10.49
N SER A 306 -0.42 13.61 -11.07
CA SER A 306 0.73 12.85 -10.58
C SER A 306 1.07 13.20 -9.13
N LEU A 307 1.37 12.17 -8.35
CA LEU A 307 1.75 12.27 -6.94
C LEU A 307 3.26 12.14 -6.79
N LYS A 308 3.80 12.80 -5.79
CA LYS A 308 5.08 12.51 -5.19
C LYS A 308 4.85 11.80 -3.86
N VAL A 309 5.47 10.66 -3.69
CA VAL A 309 5.46 9.87 -2.44
C VAL A 309 6.81 10.08 -1.77
N GLU A 310 6.80 10.44 -0.49
CA GLU A 310 8.02 10.68 0.27
C GLU A 310 8.70 9.37 0.68
N SER A 311 10.01 9.44 0.95
CA SER A 311 10.74 8.29 1.47
C SER A 311 10.19 7.85 2.82
N ASN A 312 10.13 6.53 3.02
CA ASN A 312 9.68 5.96 4.28
C ASN A 312 10.58 4.80 4.71
N ASP A 313 10.61 4.54 6.03
CA ASP A 313 11.29 3.40 6.61
C ASP A 313 10.40 2.76 7.69
N ALA A 314 10.46 1.45 7.77
CA ALA A 314 9.73 0.68 8.76
C ALA A 314 10.61 -0.41 9.36
N TYR A 315 10.39 -0.73 10.62
CA TYR A 315 11.06 -1.83 11.30
C TYR A 315 10.06 -2.76 11.97
N SER A 316 10.45 -4.01 12.06
CA SER A 316 9.68 -5.08 12.68
C SER A 316 10.50 -5.76 13.77
N ILE A 317 9.85 -6.02 14.89
CA ILE A 317 10.39 -6.84 15.98
C ILE A 317 9.30 -7.83 16.38
N LYS A 318 9.42 -9.09 15.95
CA LYS A 318 8.40 -10.13 16.20
C LYS A 318 8.95 -11.23 17.12
N PRO A 319 8.77 -11.15 18.43
CA PRO A 319 8.94 -12.30 19.29
C PRO A 319 7.85 -13.34 19.00
N SER A 320 8.21 -14.60 19.01
CA SER A 320 7.29 -15.72 18.80
C SER A 320 7.52 -16.86 19.78
N ILE A 321 6.46 -17.59 20.07
CA ILE A 321 6.49 -18.84 20.84
C ILE A 321 5.51 -19.82 20.23
N GLY A 322 5.89 -21.09 20.17
CA GLY A 322 5.00 -22.09 19.59
C GLY A 322 5.44 -23.52 19.84
N VAL A 323 4.69 -24.42 19.27
CA VAL A 323 4.95 -25.85 19.29
C VAL A 323 4.69 -26.44 17.91
N ARG A 324 5.60 -27.30 17.44
CA ARG A 324 5.45 -28.10 16.22
C ARG A 324 5.40 -29.57 16.57
N LEU A 325 4.48 -30.29 15.93
CA LEU A 325 4.45 -31.75 15.87
C LEU A 325 5.02 -32.17 14.53
N GLU A 326 6.09 -32.93 14.56
CA GLU A 326 6.75 -33.45 13.35
C GLU A 326 6.63 -34.97 13.34
N ALA A 327 6.20 -35.53 12.20
CA ALA A 327 6.05 -36.97 12.01
C ALA A 327 6.71 -37.40 10.69
N GLU A 328 7.38 -38.54 10.72
CA GLU A 328 8.00 -39.15 9.54
C GLU A 328 7.54 -40.60 9.41
N LYS A 329 7.17 -41.06 8.22
CA LYS A 329 6.83 -42.45 7.95
C LYS A 329 7.47 -42.93 6.66
N ARG A 330 8.23 -44.05 6.72
CA ARG A 330 8.67 -44.76 5.53
C ARG A 330 7.54 -45.55 4.89
N LEU A 331 7.42 -45.48 3.57
CA LEU A 331 6.44 -46.22 2.79
C LEU A 331 7.03 -47.56 2.34
N GLY A 332 6.90 -48.60 3.21
CA GLY A 332 7.40 -49.91 2.97
C GLY A 332 8.80 -50.19 3.48
N SER A 333 9.15 -51.46 3.69
CA SER A 333 10.44 -51.86 4.26
C SER A 333 11.63 -51.76 3.29
N GLU A 334 11.34 -51.76 1.99
CA GLU A 334 12.37 -51.70 0.92
C GLU A 334 12.32 -50.39 0.12
N SER A 335 11.42 -49.48 0.46
CA SER A 335 11.25 -48.22 -0.25
C SER A 335 12.13 -47.11 0.35
N ASN A 336 12.77 -46.34 -0.49
CA ASN A 336 13.43 -45.09 -0.11
C ASN A 336 12.42 -43.91 0.08
N TRP A 337 11.14 -44.15 -0.17
CA TRP A 337 10.13 -43.12 -0.03
C TRP A 337 9.74 -42.89 1.44
N LYS A 338 9.75 -41.62 1.83
CA LYS A 338 9.32 -41.17 3.15
C LYS A 338 8.24 -40.12 3.01
N ILE A 339 7.23 -40.17 3.86
CA ILE A 339 6.28 -39.06 4.06
C ILE A 339 6.68 -38.34 5.33
N LYS A 340 6.89 -37.04 5.24
CA LYS A 340 7.05 -36.14 6.37
C LYS A 340 5.84 -35.22 6.45
N GLY A 341 5.34 -35.01 7.65
CA GLY A 341 4.30 -34.04 7.95
C GLY A 341 4.70 -33.23 9.18
N ASN A 342 4.37 -31.97 9.16
CA ASN A 342 4.43 -31.12 10.33
C ASN A 342 3.13 -30.35 10.48
N ILE A 343 2.74 -30.13 11.72
CA ILE A 343 1.65 -29.25 12.12
C ILE A 343 2.13 -28.44 13.32
N GLY A 344 1.87 -27.16 13.33
CA GLY A 344 2.32 -26.29 14.41
C GLY A 344 1.25 -25.27 14.78
N ALA A 345 1.33 -24.82 16.01
CA ALA A 345 0.59 -23.67 16.51
C ALA A 345 1.57 -22.77 17.24
N GLY A 346 1.45 -21.48 17.04
CA GLY A 346 2.30 -20.48 17.68
C GLY A 346 1.59 -19.15 17.78
N TYR A 347 2.17 -18.28 18.55
CA TYR A 347 1.77 -16.90 18.70
C TYR A 347 2.99 -16.02 18.45
N GLU A 348 2.78 -14.98 17.67
CA GLU A 348 3.75 -13.93 17.43
C GLU A 348 3.11 -12.56 17.68
N TYR A 349 3.91 -11.58 18.02
CA TYR A 349 3.45 -10.22 18.29
C TYR A 349 4.37 -9.21 17.63
N GLU A 350 3.81 -8.27 16.87
CA GLU A 350 4.56 -7.20 16.24
C GLU A 350 4.76 -6.04 17.20
N LEU A 351 6.02 -5.68 17.47
CA LEU A 351 6.44 -4.56 18.32
C LEU A 351 7.01 -3.39 17.51
N GLY A 352 7.07 -3.55 16.18
CA GLY A 352 7.66 -2.56 15.30
C GLY A 352 6.68 -1.48 14.85
N ASN A 353 7.05 -0.78 13.79
CA ASN A 353 6.25 0.26 13.16
C ASN A 353 5.93 -0.06 11.69
N MET A 354 5.71 -1.35 11.37
CA MET A 354 5.44 -1.79 9.99
C MET A 354 4.18 -1.14 9.42
N ASN A 355 3.26 -0.67 10.27
CA ASN A 355 2.04 0.03 9.90
C ASN A 355 2.22 1.56 9.84
N ARG A 356 3.47 2.04 9.73
CA ARG A 356 3.76 3.47 9.62
C ARG A 356 3.08 4.07 8.39
N GLN A 357 2.49 5.26 8.58
CA GLN A 357 1.81 5.99 7.50
C GLN A 357 2.79 6.44 6.43
N GLU A 358 2.41 6.25 5.19
CA GLU A 358 3.05 6.87 4.04
C GLU A 358 2.65 8.35 3.94
N GLU A 359 3.46 9.13 3.25
CA GLU A 359 3.21 10.56 3.01
C GLU A 359 3.29 10.84 1.50
N ALA A 360 2.25 11.46 0.96
CA ALA A 360 2.15 11.78 -0.45
C ALA A 360 1.56 13.17 -0.67
N GLY A 361 1.75 13.71 -1.87
CA GLY A 361 1.16 14.97 -2.29
C GLY A 361 1.18 15.11 -3.81
N LEU A 362 0.32 15.97 -4.37
CA LEU A 362 0.31 16.26 -5.80
C LEU A 362 1.62 16.94 -6.19
N SER A 363 2.32 16.40 -7.19
CA SER A 363 3.57 16.96 -7.71
C SER A 363 3.41 18.39 -8.23
N ALA A 364 2.21 18.69 -8.77
CA ALA A 364 1.85 20.01 -9.24
C ALA A 364 1.67 21.06 -8.11
N ILE A 365 1.60 20.62 -6.84
CA ILE A 365 1.33 21.47 -5.68
C ILE A 365 2.48 21.34 -4.68
N GLU A 366 3.46 22.23 -4.74
CA GLU A 366 4.59 22.25 -3.80
C GLU A 366 4.08 22.33 -2.34
N GLU A 367 4.75 21.57 -1.45
CA GLU A 367 4.43 21.51 -0.02
C GLU A 367 3.01 21.00 0.32
N GLY A 368 2.31 20.36 -0.65
CA GLY A 368 0.97 19.81 -0.47
C GLY A 368 0.93 18.40 0.11
N HIS A 369 2.01 17.92 0.76
CA HIS A 369 2.08 16.55 1.29
C HIS A 369 1.14 16.33 2.47
N HIS A 370 0.55 15.15 2.53
CA HIS A 370 -0.34 14.71 3.61
C HIS A 370 -0.04 13.24 3.94
N LYS A 371 -0.40 12.85 5.15
CA LYS A 371 -0.30 11.47 5.59
C LYS A 371 -1.46 10.66 5.01
N LEU A 372 -1.15 9.53 4.41
CA LEU A 372 -2.13 8.56 3.96
C LEU A 372 -2.75 7.84 5.16
N ALA A 373 -3.79 7.05 4.91
CA ALA A 373 -4.38 6.22 5.95
C ALA A 373 -3.36 5.20 6.47
N GLN A 374 -3.46 4.86 7.73
CA GLN A 374 -2.63 3.82 8.34
C GLN A 374 -3.29 2.47 8.13
N THR A 375 -2.50 1.46 7.74
CA THR A 375 -2.97 0.07 7.74
C THR A 375 -3.37 -0.36 9.15
N ALA A 376 -4.43 -1.18 9.26
CA ALA A 376 -4.80 -1.73 10.56
C ALA A 376 -3.66 -2.60 11.12
N GLU A 377 -3.47 -2.57 12.43
CA GLU A 377 -2.65 -3.56 13.11
C GLU A 377 -3.43 -4.88 13.15
N ASP A 378 -2.87 -5.96 12.56
CA ASP A 378 -3.40 -7.31 12.66
C ASP A 378 -3.10 -7.97 14.01
#